data_fb3baad621f131a324873c0534329c68
#
_entry.id   fb3baad621f131a324873c0534329c68
#
_cell.length_a   1.000
_cell.length_b   1.000
_cell.length_c   1.000
_cell.angle_alpha   90.00
_cell.angle_beta   90.00
_cell.angle_gamma   90.00
#
_symmetry.space_group_name_H-M   'P 1'
#
loop_
_entity.id
_entity.type
_entity.pdbx_description
1 polymer ?
#
loop_
_entity_poly.entity_id
_entity_poly.type
_entity_poly.pdbx_seq_one_letter_code
_entity_poly.pdbx_strand_id
1 'polypeptide(L)'
;MIDLLINITNTPVLPGRGKNMNNVIVLGTQWGDEGKGKVADLLTSKANIVVRSQGGNNAGHTLVVGDRKVVVRLVPSGILHSQCLCLIGSGVVVNPIALFEEISELDKAGVVDVEKRIKVSAASALLLPI
;
A
#
# COMPACT_ATOMS: atom_id res chain seq x y z
N MET A 1 9.86 7.56 -9.72
CA MET A 1 8.48 7.69 -9.17
C MET A 1 8.48 7.11 -7.77
N ILE A 2 8.04 7.85 -6.75
CA ILE A 2 7.95 7.37 -5.36
C ILE A 2 6.65 6.58 -5.23
N ASP A 3 6.74 5.28 -5.10
CA ASP A 3 5.54 4.45 -5.05
C ASP A 3 5.16 4.03 -3.64
N LEU A 4 6.09 4.06 -2.69
CA LEU A 4 5.82 3.50 -1.38
C LEU A 4 6.75 4.08 -0.30
N LEU A 5 6.16 4.57 0.77
CA LEU A 5 6.84 4.84 2.04
C LEU A 5 6.42 3.77 3.06
N ILE A 6 7.38 3.11 3.65
CA ILE A 6 7.15 2.04 4.62
C ILE A 6 7.72 2.46 5.97
N ASN A 7 6.90 2.41 7.01
CA ASN A 7 7.35 2.58 8.38
C ASN A 7 7.50 1.20 9.05
N ILE A 8 8.70 0.85 9.46
CA ILE A 8 9.02 -0.42 10.11
C ILE A 8 9.39 -0.14 11.56
N THR A 9 8.58 -0.61 12.50
CA THR A 9 8.79 -0.34 13.94
C THR A 9 9.44 -1.48 14.72
N ASN A 10 9.66 -2.64 14.10
CA ASN A 10 10.17 -3.85 14.77
C ASN A 10 11.61 -4.19 14.41
N THR A 11 12.55 -3.25 14.57
CA THR A 11 13.96 -3.61 14.66
C THR A 11 14.33 -3.86 16.11
N PRO A 12 15.13 -4.92 16.43
CA PRO A 12 15.60 -5.14 17.80
C PRO A 12 16.40 -3.91 18.26
N VAL A 13 15.96 -3.32 19.35
CA VAL A 13 16.60 -2.15 19.97
C VAL A 13 17.89 -2.61 20.61
N LEU A 14 19.03 -2.12 20.14
CA LEU A 14 20.28 -2.24 20.85
C LEU A 14 20.19 -1.44 22.18
N PRO A 15 20.71 -1.96 23.30
CA PRO A 15 20.64 -1.26 24.58
C PRO A 15 21.26 0.13 24.47
N GLY A 16 20.50 1.18 24.82
CA GLY A 16 20.96 2.58 24.86
C GLY A 16 20.56 3.46 23.68
N ARG A 17 19.85 2.95 22.66
CA ARG A 17 19.22 3.76 21.61
C ARG A 17 17.69 3.71 21.73
N GLY A 18 17.06 4.88 21.66
CA GLY A 18 15.60 4.99 21.57
C GLY A 18 15.02 4.15 20.41
N LYS A 19 13.71 3.89 20.40
CA LYS A 19 13.01 3.14 19.34
C LYS A 19 13.42 3.69 17.98
N ASN A 20 14.26 2.96 17.26
CA ASN A 20 14.61 3.30 15.88
C ASN A 20 13.38 3.00 15.00
N MET A 21 12.66 4.03 14.66
CA MET A 21 11.65 3.98 13.60
C MET A 21 12.42 4.06 12.27
N ASN A 22 12.57 2.95 11.59
CA ASN A 22 13.20 2.93 10.28
C ASN A 22 12.11 3.17 9.22
N ASN A 23 12.18 4.33 8.57
CA ASN A 23 11.36 4.62 7.41
C ASN A 23 12.12 4.21 6.15
N VAL A 24 11.44 3.49 5.26
CA VAL A 24 11.99 3.05 3.97
C VAL A 24 11.18 3.68 2.87
N ILE A 25 11.85 4.29 1.90
CA ILE A 25 11.23 4.85 0.70
C ILE A 25 11.65 3.97 -0.47
N VAL A 26 10.69 3.42 -1.19
CA VAL A 26 10.92 2.67 -2.42
C VAL A 26 10.68 3.58 -3.61
N LEU A 27 11.72 3.81 -4.39
CA LEU A 27 11.69 4.65 -5.59
C LEU A 27 11.84 3.80 -6.84
N GLY A 28 10.97 4.02 -7.81
CA GLY A 28 11.19 3.50 -9.16
C GLY A 28 11.89 4.55 -10.02
N THR A 29 13.01 4.18 -10.61
CA THR A 29 13.84 5.07 -11.44
C THR A 29 13.80 4.71 -12.92
N GLN A 30 13.09 3.64 -13.30
CA GLN A 30 12.98 3.13 -14.67
C GLN A 30 11.51 3.04 -15.14
N TRP A 31 11.33 2.78 -16.41
CA TRP A 31 10.04 2.73 -17.09
C TRP A 31 9.36 1.35 -16.92
N GLY A 32 8.66 1.13 -15.82
CA GLY A 32 7.82 -0.07 -15.67
C GLY A 32 8.49 -1.20 -14.89
N ASP A 33 8.53 -2.38 -15.38
CA ASP A 33 8.84 -3.71 -14.83
C ASP A 33 10.10 -3.91 -13.95
N GLU A 34 10.43 -2.99 -13.05
CA GLU A 34 11.65 -3.09 -12.23
C GLU A 34 11.53 -4.05 -11.04
N GLY A 35 10.43 -4.77 -10.90
CA GLY A 35 10.23 -5.68 -9.76
C GLY A 35 9.95 -4.99 -8.42
N LYS A 36 9.60 -3.70 -8.43
CA LYS A 36 9.25 -2.93 -7.21
C LYS A 36 8.19 -3.62 -6.35
N GLY A 37 7.20 -4.25 -6.98
CA GLY A 37 6.17 -4.98 -6.29
C GLY A 37 6.70 -6.05 -5.33
N LYS A 38 7.65 -6.86 -5.79
CA LYS A 38 8.26 -7.92 -4.97
C LYS A 38 9.07 -7.36 -3.80
N VAL A 39 9.81 -6.27 -4.02
CA VAL A 39 10.57 -5.60 -2.96
C VAL A 39 9.61 -4.96 -1.96
N ALA A 40 8.55 -4.31 -2.44
CA ALA A 40 7.51 -3.75 -1.59
C ALA A 40 6.85 -4.83 -0.73
N ASP A 41 6.44 -5.96 -1.31
CA ASP A 41 5.82 -7.07 -0.59
C ASP A 41 6.72 -7.63 0.51
N LEU A 42 8.02 -7.77 0.24
CA LEU A 42 8.99 -8.21 1.25
C LEU A 42 9.10 -7.22 2.42
N LEU A 43 9.13 -5.93 2.13
CA LEU A 43 9.26 -4.88 3.14
C LEU A 43 7.97 -4.67 3.93
N THR A 44 6.80 -4.78 3.28
CA THR A 44 5.49 -4.57 3.91
C THR A 44 5.17 -5.62 4.98
N SER A 45 5.74 -6.82 4.89
CA SER A 45 5.57 -7.85 5.92
C SER A 45 6.03 -7.41 7.32
N LYS A 46 6.92 -6.43 7.40
CA LYS A 46 7.46 -5.86 8.64
C LYS A 46 6.97 -4.44 8.92
N ALA A 47 6.10 -3.92 8.07
CA ALA A 47 5.61 -2.56 8.15
C ALA A 47 4.37 -2.44 9.05
N ASN A 48 4.26 -1.32 9.76
CA ASN A 48 3.03 -0.95 10.46
C ASN A 48 2.21 0.05 9.63
N ILE A 49 2.88 0.84 8.80
CA ILE A 49 2.23 1.82 7.93
C ILE A 49 2.86 1.70 6.54
N VAL A 50 2.02 1.65 5.54
CA VAL A 50 2.41 1.69 4.13
C VAL A 50 1.69 2.82 3.44
N VAL A 51 2.44 3.72 2.82
CA VAL A 51 1.91 4.91 2.15
C VAL A 51 2.15 4.84 0.65
N ARG A 52 1.10 4.89 -0.13
CA ARG A 52 1.19 5.18 -1.56
C ARG A 52 1.16 6.69 -1.76
N SER A 53 2.23 7.26 -2.30
CA SER A 53 2.39 8.71 -2.34
C SER A 53 1.92 9.35 -3.64
N GLN A 54 1.82 8.59 -4.74
CA GLN A 54 1.47 9.12 -6.06
C GLN A 54 0.97 8.05 -7.04
N GLY A 55 0.51 8.49 -8.19
CA GLY A 55 0.00 7.64 -9.25
C GLY A 55 -1.53 7.61 -9.30
N GLY A 56 -2.10 6.58 -9.90
CA GLY A 56 -3.54 6.39 -10.07
C GLY A 56 -3.85 4.91 -10.25
N ASN A 57 -4.98 4.62 -10.87
CA ASN A 57 -5.46 3.25 -11.09
C ASN A 57 -4.99 2.61 -12.41
N ASN A 58 -4.01 3.19 -13.09
CA ASN A 58 -3.51 2.74 -14.41
C ASN A 58 -2.55 1.54 -14.35
N ALA A 59 -1.85 1.34 -13.25
CA ALA A 59 -0.93 0.22 -13.07
C ALA A 59 -1.43 -0.69 -11.94
N GLY A 60 -1.67 -1.96 -12.26
CA GLY A 60 -2.11 -2.96 -11.29
C GLY A 60 -0.96 -3.74 -10.68
N HIS A 61 -1.11 -4.11 -9.41
CA HIS A 61 -0.25 -5.05 -8.71
C HIS A 61 -1.07 -6.25 -8.26
N THR A 62 -0.61 -7.46 -8.61
CA THR A 62 -1.33 -8.69 -8.24
C THR A 62 -0.89 -9.15 -6.87
N LEU A 63 -1.82 -9.22 -5.94
CA LEU A 63 -1.65 -9.80 -4.62
C LEU A 63 -2.15 -11.24 -4.60
N VAL A 64 -1.50 -12.10 -3.82
CA VAL A 64 -1.93 -13.49 -3.60
C VAL A 64 -2.46 -13.61 -2.17
N VAL A 65 -3.74 -13.97 -2.05
CA VAL A 65 -4.44 -14.15 -0.78
C VAL A 65 -4.93 -15.60 -0.70
N GLY A 66 -4.20 -16.45 0.01
CA GLY A 66 -4.44 -17.91 -0.04
C GLY A 66 -4.31 -18.42 -1.48
N ASP A 67 -5.39 -19.01 -2.00
CA ASP A 67 -5.45 -19.51 -3.39
C ASP A 67 -6.00 -18.50 -4.40
N ARG A 68 -6.32 -17.28 -3.96
CA ARG A 68 -6.91 -16.24 -4.80
C ARG A 68 -5.87 -15.20 -5.22
N LYS A 69 -6.02 -14.71 -6.43
CA LYS A 69 -5.26 -13.56 -6.95
C LYS A 69 -6.20 -12.35 -7.00
N VAL A 70 -5.80 -11.27 -6.36
CA VAL A 70 -6.51 -9.98 -6.38
C VAL A 70 -5.60 -8.93 -7.00
N VAL A 71 -6.13 -8.18 -7.97
CA VAL A 71 -5.41 -7.08 -8.60
C VAL A 71 -5.79 -5.78 -7.90
N VAL A 72 -4.82 -5.15 -7.25
CA VAL A 72 -4.98 -3.82 -6.65
C VAL A 72 -4.25 -2.77 -7.49
N ARG A 73 -4.80 -1.57 -7.56
CA ARG A 73 -4.25 -0.42 -8.29
C ARG A 73 -4.06 0.78 -7.39
N LEU A 74 -4.99 1.00 -6.48
CA LEU A 74 -5.00 2.12 -5.53
C LEU A 74 -4.57 1.67 -4.14
N VAL A 75 -5.00 0.50 -3.71
CA VAL A 75 -4.72 -0.02 -2.37
C VAL A 75 -3.25 -0.46 -2.26
N PRO A 76 -2.51 0.03 -1.24
CA PRO A 76 -1.14 -0.44 -1.00
C PRO A 76 -1.08 -1.92 -0.61
N SER A 77 -0.03 -2.62 -1.05
CA SER A 77 0.15 -4.08 -0.81
C SER A 77 0.25 -4.46 0.68
N GLY A 78 0.58 -3.52 1.54
CA GLY A 78 0.56 -3.71 2.99
C GLY A 78 -0.78 -4.17 3.56
N ILE A 79 -1.87 -4.04 2.78
CA ILE A 79 -3.22 -4.48 3.17
C ILE A 79 -3.29 -5.99 3.50
N LEU A 80 -2.40 -6.79 2.95
CA LEU A 80 -2.34 -8.23 3.25
C LEU A 80 -1.94 -8.53 4.70
N HIS A 81 -1.27 -7.60 5.37
CA HIS A 81 -0.81 -7.76 6.74
C HIS A 81 -1.78 -7.06 7.70
N SER A 82 -2.43 -7.83 8.57
CA SER A 82 -3.50 -7.35 9.45
C SER A 82 -3.08 -6.20 10.39
N GLN A 83 -1.79 -6.12 10.73
CA GLN A 83 -1.22 -5.05 11.57
C GLN A 83 -0.92 -3.76 10.79
N CYS A 84 -0.99 -3.79 9.44
CA CYS A 84 -0.55 -2.69 8.61
C CYS A 84 -1.68 -1.71 8.31
N LEU A 85 -1.43 -0.42 8.54
CA LEU A 85 -2.28 0.68 8.09
C LEU A 85 -1.85 1.11 6.69
N CYS A 86 -2.80 1.22 5.78
CA CYS A 86 -2.57 1.61 4.39
C CYS A 86 -3.06 3.04 4.14
N LEU A 87 -2.16 3.91 3.72
CA LEU A 87 -2.47 5.30 3.46
C LEU A 87 -2.36 5.59 1.95
N ILE A 88 -3.38 6.25 1.41
CA ILE A 88 -3.38 6.79 0.05
C ILE A 88 -3.13 8.30 0.17
N GLY A 89 -1.96 8.74 -0.24
CA GLY A 89 -1.48 10.11 -0.08
C GLY A 89 -2.06 11.09 -1.12
N SER A 90 -1.84 12.36 -0.88
CA SER A 90 -2.39 13.46 -1.69
C SER A 90 -1.93 13.49 -3.15
N GLY A 91 -0.80 12.89 -3.47
CA GLY A 91 -0.29 12.77 -4.85
C GLY A 91 -0.94 11.65 -5.67
N VAL A 92 -1.89 10.91 -5.09
CA VAL A 92 -2.63 9.85 -5.80
C VAL A 92 -3.91 10.42 -6.38
N VAL A 93 -4.18 10.09 -7.65
CA VAL A 93 -5.47 10.35 -8.28
C VAL A 93 -6.39 9.17 -7.98
N VAL A 94 -7.42 9.41 -7.18
CA VAL A 94 -8.33 8.37 -6.68
C VAL A 94 -9.59 8.32 -7.51
N ASN A 95 -9.84 7.16 -8.12
CA ASN A 95 -11.16 6.82 -8.64
C ASN A 95 -11.95 6.11 -7.52
N PRO A 96 -13.00 6.73 -6.96
CA PRO A 96 -13.73 6.15 -5.84
C PRO A 96 -14.39 4.81 -6.18
N ILE A 97 -14.92 4.67 -7.39
CA ILE A 97 -15.55 3.42 -7.84
C ILE A 97 -14.53 2.30 -7.85
N ALA A 98 -13.38 2.51 -8.50
CA ALA A 98 -12.32 1.53 -8.55
C ALA A 98 -11.79 1.18 -7.15
N LEU A 99 -11.68 2.14 -6.24
CA LEU A 99 -11.25 1.90 -4.87
C LEU A 99 -12.23 1.00 -4.11
N PHE A 100 -13.54 1.25 -4.23
CA PHE A 100 -14.54 0.40 -3.59
C PHE A 100 -14.60 -1.00 -4.18
N GLU A 101 -14.38 -1.15 -5.49
CA GLU A 101 -14.25 -2.46 -6.14
C GLU A 101 -13.06 -3.23 -5.59
N GLU A 102 -11.89 -2.60 -5.47
CA GLU A 102 -10.69 -3.22 -4.88
C GLU A 102 -10.92 -3.66 -3.43
N ILE A 103 -11.55 -2.81 -2.61
CA ILE A 103 -11.91 -3.14 -1.22
C ILE A 103 -12.83 -4.37 -1.18
N SER A 104 -13.87 -4.39 -2.01
CA SER A 104 -14.82 -5.51 -2.09
C SER A 104 -14.13 -6.82 -2.50
N GLU A 105 -13.22 -6.78 -3.47
CA GLU A 105 -12.48 -7.97 -3.91
C GLU A 105 -11.51 -8.48 -2.82
N LEU A 106 -10.88 -7.58 -2.07
CA LEU A 106 -10.03 -7.96 -0.94
C LEU A 106 -10.84 -8.60 0.20
N ASP A 107 -12.01 -8.05 0.53
CA ASP A 107 -12.92 -8.63 1.53
C ASP A 107 -13.39 -10.04 1.12
N LYS A 108 -13.81 -10.21 -0.14
CA LYS A 108 -14.20 -11.51 -0.69
C LYS A 108 -13.06 -12.52 -0.70
N ALA A 109 -11.82 -12.06 -0.81
CA ALA A 109 -10.63 -12.90 -0.73
C ALA A 109 -10.27 -13.29 0.72
N GLY A 110 -10.91 -12.67 1.73
CA GLY A 110 -10.70 -12.98 3.14
C GLY A 110 -9.70 -12.07 3.86
N VAL A 111 -9.36 -10.93 3.27
CA VAL A 111 -8.52 -9.93 3.95
C VAL A 111 -9.34 -9.23 5.04
N VAL A 112 -8.82 -9.18 6.26
CA VAL A 112 -9.56 -8.72 7.44
C VAL A 112 -9.54 -7.21 7.57
N ASP A 113 -10.67 -6.60 7.93
CA ASP A 113 -10.82 -5.17 8.29
C ASP A 113 -10.29 -4.19 7.21
N VAL A 114 -10.47 -4.50 5.92
CA VAL A 114 -9.91 -3.73 4.79
C VAL A 114 -10.28 -2.25 4.90
N GLU A 115 -11.57 -1.93 5.03
CA GLU A 115 -12.07 -0.54 5.10
C GLU A 115 -11.48 0.24 6.28
N LYS A 116 -11.35 -0.40 7.44
CA LYS A 116 -10.82 0.25 8.65
C LYS A 116 -9.36 0.61 8.52
N ARG A 117 -8.60 -0.18 7.75
CA ARG A 117 -7.16 -0.04 7.58
C ARG A 117 -6.74 0.83 6.41
N ILE A 118 -7.65 1.19 5.52
CA ILE A 118 -7.38 2.13 4.43
C ILE A 118 -7.77 3.54 4.85
N LYS A 119 -6.86 4.49 4.67
CA LYS A 119 -7.11 5.92 4.84
C LYS A 119 -6.70 6.66 3.58
N VAL A 120 -7.56 7.56 3.13
CA VAL A 120 -7.32 8.38 1.95
C VAL A 120 -7.11 9.82 2.39
N SER A 121 -6.10 10.48 1.84
CA SER A 121 -5.86 11.90 2.10
C SER A 121 -7.05 12.72 1.59
N ALA A 122 -7.52 13.66 2.42
CA ALA A 122 -8.54 14.61 2.01
C ALA A 122 -8.10 15.56 0.88
N ALA A 123 -6.79 15.64 0.63
CA ALA A 123 -6.20 16.43 -0.44
C ALA A 123 -5.94 15.64 -1.73
N SER A 124 -6.36 14.36 -1.81
CA SER A 124 -6.23 13.57 -3.03
C SER A 124 -7.16 14.09 -4.12
N ALA A 125 -6.66 14.13 -5.36
CA ALA A 125 -7.49 14.42 -6.51
C ALA A 125 -8.45 13.26 -6.79
N LEU A 126 -9.72 13.58 -7.11
CA LEU A 126 -10.72 12.57 -7.45
C LEU A 126 -10.91 12.49 -8.95
N LEU A 127 -10.95 11.27 -9.48
CA LEU A 127 -11.38 10.98 -10.84
C LEU A 127 -12.83 10.54 -10.78
N LEU A 128 -13.74 11.46 -11.09
CA LEU A 128 -15.17 11.20 -11.12
C LEU A 128 -15.62 10.88 -12.55
N PRO A 129 -16.58 9.96 -12.74
CA PRO A 129 -17.25 9.79 -14.04
C PRO A 129 -18.03 11.05 -14.37
N ILE A 130 -17.84 11.57 -15.59
CA ILE A 130 -18.60 12.69 -16.14
C ILE A 130 -19.77 12.13 -16.91
#